data_05a302fbad518585a9c6eca0c237d979
#
_entry.id   05a302fbad518585a9c6eca0c237d979
#
_cell.length_a   1.000
_cell.length_b   1.000
_cell.length_c   1.000
_cell.angle_alpha   90.00
_cell.angle_beta   90.00
_cell.angle_gamma   90.00
#
_symmetry.space_group_name_H-M   'P 1'
#
loop_
_entity.id
_entity.type
_entity.pdbx_description
1 polymer ?
#
loop_
_entity_poly.entity_id
_entity_poly.type
_entity_poly.pdbx_seq_one_letter_code
_entity_poly.pdbx_strand_id
1 'polypeptide(L)'
;MKKFEEFDLSIEVLQGIRKMGYQNPTKIQEQAIPLILQKQDVIGLAQTGTGKTLAFASGMLSNLTFNYDKIIKGVILSPTRELVIQIENEIKKIGVFTSLFFNFLDFFGM
;
A
#
# COMPACT_ATOMS: atom_id res chain seq x y z
N MET A 1 -22.15 -1.24 0.33
CA MET A 1 -20.78 -1.54 -0.12
C MET A 1 -19.96 -0.26 -0.06
N LYS A 2 -18.83 -0.27 0.66
CA LYS A 2 -17.99 0.91 0.77
C LYS A 2 -17.23 1.17 -0.53
N LYS A 3 -16.95 2.43 -0.79
CA LYS A 3 -16.02 2.86 -1.84
C LYS A 3 -14.73 3.33 -1.21
N PHE A 4 -13.65 3.41 -2.01
CA PHE A 4 -12.36 3.85 -1.49
C PHE A 4 -12.44 5.25 -0.88
N GLU A 5 -13.29 6.12 -1.41
CA GLU A 5 -13.48 7.49 -0.89
C GLU A 5 -14.06 7.52 0.53
N GLU A 6 -14.68 6.43 0.98
CA GLU A 6 -15.26 6.37 2.32
C GLU A 6 -14.22 6.03 3.40
N PHE A 7 -13.02 5.61 3.01
CA PHE A 7 -11.91 5.46 3.95
C PHE A 7 -11.20 6.81 4.11
N ASP A 8 -10.52 6.97 5.22
CA ASP A 8 -9.72 8.18 5.48
C ASP A 8 -8.33 8.09 4.83
N LEU A 9 -8.29 7.65 3.58
CA LEU A 9 -7.07 7.62 2.79
C LEU A 9 -6.67 9.04 2.39
N SER A 10 -5.37 9.27 2.22
CA SER A 10 -4.91 10.56 1.73
C SER A 10 -5.42 10.81 0.31
N ILE A 11 -5.54 12.08 -0.05
CA ILE A 11 -6.02 12.46 -1.39
C ILE A 11 -5.10 11.90 -2.47
N GLU A 12 -3.79 11.94 -2.25
CA GLU A 12 -2.80 11.46 -3.20
C GLU A 12 -2.92 9.95 -3.42
N VAL A 13 -3.16 9.19 -2.36
CA VAL A 13 -3.36 7.74 -2.47
C VAL A 13 -4.67 7.44 -3.19
N LEU A 14 -5.75 8.16 -2.88
CA LEU A 14 -7.02 8.01 -3.60
C LEU A 14 -6.87 8.27 -5.09
N GLN A 15 -6.11 9.29 -5.46
CA GLN A 15 -5.85 9.60 -6.88
C GLN A 15 -5.07 8.48 -7.55
N GLY A 16 -4.10 7.89 -6.86
CA GLY A 16 -3.36 6.74 -7.38
C GLY A 16 -4.26 5.54 -7.62
N ILE A 17 -5.13 5.23 -6.67
CA ILE A 17 -6.08 4.12 -6.79
C ILE A 17 -7.03 4.36 -7.98
N ARG A 18 -7.53 5.57 -8.14
CA ARG A 18 -8.39 5.92 -9.27
C ARG A 18 -7.67 5.77 -10.60
N LYS A 19 -6.42 6.20 -10.67
CA LYS A 19 -5.62 6.05 -11.89
C LYS A 19 -5.43 4.60 -12.27
N MET A 20 -5.36 3.69 -11.29
CA MET A 20 -5.28 2.25 -11.53
C MET A 20 -6.61 1.67 -12.01
N GLY A 21 -7.70 2.40 -11.91
CA GLY A 21 -9.02 1.96 -12.38
C GLY A 21 -9.85 1.24 -11.33
N TYR A 22 -9.42 1.20 -10.09
CA TYR A 22 -10.19 0.55 -9.02
C TYR A 22 -11.26 1.49 -8.48
N GLN A 23 -12.47 0.99 -8.36
CA GLN A 23 -13.60 1.77 -7.86
C GLN A 23 -14.13 1.23 -6.53
N ASN A 24 -14.21 -0.09 -6.42
CA ASN A 24 -14.82 -0.74 -5.26
C ASN A 24 -13.76 -1.60 -4.56
N PRO A 25 -13.61 -1.45 -3.25
CA PRO A 25 -12.65 -2.27 -2.52
C PRO A 25 -13.11 -3.73 -2.45
N THR A 26 -12.13 -4.63 -2.38
CA THR A 26 -12.37 -6.03 -2.09
C THR A 26 -12.65 -6.21 -0.60
N LYS A 27 -13.09 -7.42 -0.21
CA LYS A 27 -13.41 -7.71 1.18
C LYS A 27 -12.21 -7.49 2.12
N ILE A 28 -11.03 -7.97 1.73
CA ILE A 28 -9.83 -7.79 2.56
C ILE A 28 -9.47 -6.30 2.69
N GLN A 29 -9.68 -5.53 1.63
CA GLN A 29 -9.43 -4.09 1.66
C GLN A 29 -10.41 -3.39 2.61
N GLU A 30 -11.69 -3.73 2.54
CA GLU A 30 -12.69 -3.14 3.46
C GLU A 30 -12.37 -3.43 4.92
N GLN A 31 -11.86 -4.61 5.23
CA GLN A 31 -11.56 -5.02 6.59
C GLN A 31 -10.25 -4.45 7.10
N ALA A 32 -9.21 -4.41 6.25
CA ALA A 32 -7.86 -4.07 6.69
C ALA A 32 -7.56 -2.58 6.66
N ILE A 33 -8.03 -1.86 5.65
CA ILE A 33 -7.68 -0.44 5.48
C ILE A 33 -8.03 0.40 6.71
N PRO A 34 -9.25 0.31 7.28
CA PRO A 34 -9.56 1.13 8.46
C PRO A 34 -8.66 0.85 9.65
N LEU A 35 -8.28 -0.41 9.86
CA LEU A 35 -7.42 -0.78 10.98
C LEU A 35 -6.00 -0.26 10.79
N ILE A 36 -5.48 -0.33 9.56
CA ILE A 36 -4.15 0.17 9.24
C ILE A 36 -4.11 1.69 9.39
N LEU A 37 -5.15 2.39 8.95
CA LEU A 37 -5.26 3.83 9.11
C LEU A 37 -5.28 4.25 10.58
N GLN A 38 -5.84 3.41 11.45
CA GLN A 38 -5.83 3.63 12.89
C GLN A 38 -4.52 3.20 13.55
N LYS A 39 -3.52 2.79 12.74
CA LYS A 39 -2.20 2.36 13.20
C LYS A 39 -2.25 1.12 14.10
N GLN A 40 -3.22 0.26 13.89
CA GLN A 40 -3.32 -1.02 14.59
C GLN A 40 -2.52 -2.09 13.86
N ASP A 41 -2.02 -3.05 14.62
CA ASP A 41 -1.38 -4.23 14.06
C ASP A 41 -2.45 -5.15 13.46
N VAL A 42 -2.19 -5.64 12.25
CA VAL A 42 -3.17 -6.43 11.50
C VAL A 42 -2.50 -7.66 10.93
N ILE A 43 -3.14 -8.82 11.09
CA ILE A 43 -2.80 -10.04 10.37
C ILE A 43 -3.93 -10.33 9.40
N GLY A 44 -3.65 -10.20 8.10
CA GLY A 44 -4.63 -10.43 7.06
C GLY A 44 -4.36 -11.73 6.32
N LEU A 45 -5.30 -12.66 6.40
CA LEU A 45 -5.21 -13.92 5.68
C LEU A 45 -6.21 -13.88 4.52
N ALA A 46 -5.68 -13.91 3.31
CA ALA A 46 -6.50 -13.88 2.10
C ALA A 46 -5.78 -14.63 0.99
N GLN A 47 -6.57 -15.14 0.06
CA GLN A 47 -6.03 -15.86 -1.09
C GLN A 47 -5.32 -14.91 -2.05
N THR A 48 -4.46 -15.45 -2.91
CA THR A 48 -3.79 -14.71 -3.97
C THR A 48 -4.83 -14.07 -4.89
N GLY A 49 -4.57 -12.84 -5.31
CA GLY A 49 -5.47 -12.12 -6.22
C GLY A 49 -6.63 -11.42 -5.56
N THR A 50 -6.65 -11.32 -4.22
CA THR A 50 -7.72 -10.65 -3.49
C THR A 50 -7.45 -9.18 -3.18
N GLY A 51 -6.34 -8.63 -3.68
CA GLY A 51 -6.00 -7.23 -3.47
C GLY A 51 -5.30 -6.93 -2.16
N LYS A 52 -4.54 -7.90 -1.63
CA LYS A 52 -3.84 -7.70 -0.36
C LYS A 52 -2.83 -6.56 -0.40
N THR A 53 -2.08 -6.44 -1.49
CA THR A 53 -1.06 -5.38 -1.60
C THR A 53 -1.70 -4.00 -1.48
N LEU A 54 -2.78 -3.75 -2.21
CA LEU A 54 -3.48 -2.48 -2.12
C LEU A 54 -4.04 -2.26 -0.71
N ALA A 55 -4.50 -3.35 -0.06
CA ALA A 55 -5.07 -3.25 1.29
C ALA A 55 -4.07 -2.68 2.28
N PHE A 56 -2.85 -3.25 2.36
CA PHE A 56 -1.88 -2.73 3.33
C PHE A 56 -1.17 -1.48 2.82
N ALA A 57 -0.89 -1.39 1.53
CA ALA A 57 -0.11 -0.28 0.99
C ALA A 57 -0.87 1.04 1.03
N SER A 58 -2.15 1.04 0.72
CA SER A 58 -2.94 2.27 0.72
C SER A 58 -3.03 2.88 2.11
N GLY A 59 -3.27 2.07 3.13
CA GLY A 59 -3.29 2.54 4.51
C GLY A 59 -1.91 3.00 4.97
N MET A 60 -0.89 2.20 4.68
CA MET A 60 0.48 2.54 5.07
C MET A 60 0.92 3.86 4.44
N LEU A 61 0.74 4.02 3.13
CA LEU A 61 1.15 5.24 2.44
C LEU A 61 0.38 6.46 2.92
N SER A 62 -0.90 6.30 3.26
CA SER A 62 -1.70 7.40 3.79
C SER A 62 -1.22 7.84 5.17
N ASN A 63 -0.64 6.93 5.95
CA ASN A 63 -0.11 7.25 7.28
C ASN A 63 1.30 7.84 7.24
N LEU A 64 1.99 7.76 6.11
CA LEU A 64 3.35 8.29 5.98
C LEU A 64 3.30 9.74 5.53
N THR A 65 4.19 10.55 6.11
CA THR A 65 4.36 11.94 5.68
C THR A 65 5.73 12.09 5.03
N PHE A 66 5.75 12.83 3.93
CA PHE A 66 7.01 13.17 3.27
C PHE A 66 7.69 14.32 4.00
N ASN A 67 8.99 14.16 4.23
CA ASN A 67 9.86 15.27 4.60
C ASN A 67 11.26 15.00 4.02
N TYR A 68 12.18 15.95 4.15
CA TYR A 68 13.50 15.87 3.50
C TYR A 68 14.55 15.15 4.33
N ASP A 69 14.18 14.40 5.34
CA ASP A 69 15.10 13.86 6.34
C ASP A 69 15.80 12.55 5.96
N LYS A 70 15.55 11.96 4.82
CA LYS A 70 16.16 10.71 4.35
C LYS A 70 16.01 9.53 5.33
N ILE A 71 14.97 9.54 6.15
CA ILE A 71 14.68 8.46 7.08
C ILE A 71 13.79 7.43 6.39
N ILE A 72 14.07 6.15 6.61
CA ILE A 72 13.19 5.07 6.17
C ILE A 72 11.89 5.15 6.96
N LYS A 73 10.75 5.26 6.26
CA LYS A 73 9.46 5.45 6.89
C LYS A 73 8.59 4.18 6.88
N GLY A 74 8.90 3.23 6.02
CA GLY A 74 8.18 1.97 5.94
C GLY A 74 9.04 0.90 5.33
N VAL A 75 8.85 -0.34 5.78
CA VAL A 75 9.59 -1.50 5.29
C VAL A 75 8.59 -2.60 5.00
N ILE A 76 8.75 -3.24 3.85
CA ILE A 76 7.94 -4.40 3.44
C ILE A 76 8.88 -5.55 3.15
N LEU A 77 8.62 -6.68 3.79
CA LEU A 77 9.39 -7.90 3.60
C LEU A 77 8.57 -8.92 2.82
N SER A 78 9.22 -9.65 1.95
CA SER A 78 8.58 -10.68 1.14
C SER A 78 9.53 -11.86 0.95
N PRO A 79 9.01 -13.09 0.83
CA PRO A 79 9.85 -14.28 0.79
C PRO A 79 10.58 -14.50 -0.53
N THR A 80 10.13 -13.89 -1.63
CA THR A 80 10.76 -14.09 -2.93
C THR A 80 11.08 -12.76 -3.60
N ARG A 81 12.11 -12.77 -4.43
CA ARG A 81 12.52 -11.60 -5.20
C ARG A 81 11.41 -11.17 -6.18
N GLU A 82 10.78 -12.13 -6.84
CA GLU A 82 9.72 -11.86 -7.81
C GLU A 82 8.54 -11.15 -7.15
N LEU A 83 8.15 -11.62 -5.97
CA LEU A 83 7.04 -11.01 -5.24
C LEU A 83 7.40 -9.61 -4.76
N VAL A 84 8.63 -9.38 -4.31
CA VAL A 84 9.06 -8.03 -3.92
C VAL A 84 8.98 -7.07 -5.09
N ILE A 85 9.40 -7.50 -6.28
CA ILE A 85 9.32 -6.66 -7.49
C ILE A 85 7.86 -6.33 -7.82
N GLN A 86 6.96 -7.30 -7.74
CA GLN A 86 5.53 -7.06 -7.95
C GLN A 86 4.98 -6.06 -6.96
N ILE A 87 5.31 -6.23 -5.68
CA ILE A 87 4.85 -5.32 -4.62
C ILE A 87 5.39 -3.92 -4.86
N GLU A 88 6.67 -3.78 -5.21
CA GLU A 88 7.25 -2.47 -5.49
C GLU A 88 6.53 -1.79 -6.65
N ASN A 89 6.29 -2.51 -7.75
CA ASN A 89 5.60 -1.95 -8.90
C ASN A 89 4.19 -1.48 -8.55
N GLU A 90 3.48 -2.27 -7.75
CA GLU A 90 2.11 -1.92 -7.35
C GLU A 90 2.10 -0.72 -6.40
N ILE A 91 3.02 -0.67 -5.44
CA ILE A 91 3.13 0.45 -4.51
C ILE A 91 3.47 1.74 -5.25
N LYS A 92 4.35 1.68 -6.25
CA LYS A 92 4.66 2.85 -7.06
C LYS A 92 3.44 3.39 -7.80
N LYS A 93 2.55 2.52 -8.23
CA LYS A 93 1.30 2.95 -8.88
C LYS A 93 0.33 3.57 -7.88
N ILE A 94 0.19 2.95 -6.70
CA ILE A 94 -0.68 3.48 -5.65
C ILE A 94 -0.18 4.85 -5.18
N GLY A 95 1.12 4.99 -5.00
CA GLY A 95 1.75 6.19 -4.47
C GLY A 95 2.29 7.16 -5.50
N VAL A 96 1.84 7.06 -6.77
CA VAL A 96 2.40 7.86 -7.86
C VAL A 96 2.24 9.37 -7.64
N PHE A 97 1.21 9.79 -6.92
CA PHE A 97 0.96 11.19 -6.62
C PHE A 97 1.50 11.61 -5.26
N THR A 98 2.08 10.69 -4.49
CA THR A 98 2.76 11.02 -3.25
C THR A 98 4.17 11.51 -3.55
N SER A 99 4.79 12.17 -2.57
CA SER A 99 6.20 12.59 -2.68
C SER A 99 7.16 11.55 -2.13
N LEU A 100 6.68 10.35 -1.80
CA LEU A 100 7.49 9.29 -1.22
C LEU A 100 8.32 8.59 -2.30
N PHE A 101 9.53 8.19 -1.92
CA PHE A 101 10.41 7.41 -2.77
C PHE A 101 10.38 5.94 -2.36
N PHE A 102 10.39 5.05 -3.35
CA PHE A 102 10.34 3.62 -3.15
C PHE A 102 11.59 2.97 -3.70
N ASN A 103 12.25 2.17 -2.89
CA ASN A 103 13.46 1.45 -3.29
C ASN A 103 13.29 -0.04 -3.02
N PHE A 104 13.63 -0.84 -4.04
CA PHE A 104 13.79 -2.27 -3.89
C PHE A 104 15.18 -2.56 -3.35
N LEU A 105 15.26 -3.41 -2.33
CA LEU A 105 16.51 -3.82 -1.74
C LEU A 105 16.56 -5.34 -1.69
N ASP A 106 17.49 -5.92 -2.46
CA ASP A 106 17.66 -7.36 -2.55
C ASP A 106 18.88 -7.78 -1.72
N PHE A 107 18.63 -8.40 -0.57
CA PHE A 107 19.70 -8.83 0.32
C PHE A 107 20.37 -10.12 -0.13
N PHE A 108 19.80 -10.86 -1.07
CA PHE A 108 20.29 -12.17 -1.49
C PHE A 108 20.94 -12.18 -2.87
N GLY A 109 20.60 -11.24 -3.73
CA GLY A 109 21.07 -11.16 -5.10
C GLY A 109 22.05 -10.03 -5.37
N MET A 110 22.61 -9.49 -4.34
CA MET A 110 23.53 -8.36 -4.46
C MET A 110 24.87 -8.76 -5.02
#